data_5b8ef3870eaf778d94b57d7a45c0dcf0
#
_entry.id   5b8ef3870eaf778d94b57d7a45c0dcf0
#
_cell.length_a   1.000
_cell.length_b   1.000
_cell.length_c   1.000
_cell.angle_alpha   90.00
_cell.angle_beta   90.00
_cell.angle_gamma   90.00
#
_symmetry.space_group_name_H-M   'P 1'
#
loop_
_entity.id
_entity.type
_entity.pdbx_description
1 polymer ?
#
loop_
_entity_poly.entity_id
_entity_poly.type
_entity_poly.pdbx_seq_one_letter_code
_entity_poly.pdbx_strand_id
1 'polypeptide(L)'
;MLTKDVHRLIALCIFFLIVVLANAFFSNIVADHVSQAFEWLTDMSFSVRLITAKIISGIKFSFSGEISKPVYIDGNIFGKYSPVLGTRESYILAAGDTNKGSVALDPDAKSVVGIVEKNTAGVCWIRPIYDSSFVMRVFVEKDDLVVEGELFGGERLRIYETVDVTGGEVYVSDDFPYGTLIRNIGYGKVGKVVGVENSYYLLKGTFKIPSHVILLPNLPEN
;
A
#
# COMPACT_ATOMS: atom_id res chain seq x y z
N MET A 1 -0.20 -47.48 30.08
CA MET A 1 -0.59 -46.13 29.56
C MET A 1 -0.05 -45.87 28.14
N LEU A 2 1.15 -46.37 27.82
CA LEU A 2 1.79 -46.20 26.49
C LEU A 2 1.00 -46.77 25.29
N THR A 3 0.24 -47.85 25.50
CA THR A 3 -0.49 -48.54 24.41
C THR A 3 -1.66 -47.75 23.81
N LYS A 4 -2.35 -46.90 24.59
CA LYS A 4 -3.46 -46.09 24.09
C LYS A 4 -2.97 -44.93 23.20
N ASP A 5 -1.85 -44.36 23.52
CA ASP A 5 -1.29 -43.24 22.74
C ASP A 5 -0.67 -43.72 21.42
N VAL A 6 -0.09 -44.94 21.43
CA VAL A 6 0.39 -45.59 20.19
C VAL A 6 -0.77 -45.91 19.25
N HIS A 7 -1.91 -46.41 19.75
CA HIS A 7 -3.10 -46.68 18.91
C HIS A 7 -3.68 -45.39 18.34
N ARG A 8 -3.68 -44.28 19.11
CA ARG A 8 -4.10 -42.93 18.59
C ARG A 8 -3.18 -42.44 17.52
N LEU A 9 -1.86 -42.58 17.70
CA LEU A 9 -0.87 -42.19 16.69
C LEU A 9 -1.03 -42.96 15.39
N ILE A 10 -1.20 -44.30 15.50
CA ILE A 10 -1.44 -45.17 14.33
C ILE A 10 -2.73 -44.78 13.61
N ALA A 11 -3.83 -44.54 14.36
CA ALA A 11 -5.09 -44.11 13.79
C ALA A 11 -4.95 -42.77 13.05
N LEU A 12 -4.19 -41.81 13.60
CA LEU A 12 -3.92 -40.52 12.99
C LEU A 12 -3.09 -40.66 11.70
N CYS A 13 -2.07 -41.51 11.70
CA CYS A 13 -1.28 -41.80 10.50
C CYS A 13 -2.11 -42.44 9.38
N ILE A 14 -2.99 -43.42 9.76
CA ILE A 14 -3.90 -44.04 8.77
C ILE A 14 -4.88 -43.02 8.20
N PHE A 15 -5.44 -42.14 9.04
CA PHE A 15 -6.32 -41.07 8.59
C PHE A 15 -5.61 -40.12 7.58
N PHE A 16 -4.40 -39.66 7.90
CA PHE A 16 -3.60 -38.86 6.99
C PHE A 16 -3.29 -39.57 5.67
N LEU A 17 -2.96 -40.87 5.73
CA LEU A 17 -2.70 -41.65 4.54
C LEU A 17 -3.95 -41.77 3.65
N ILE A 18 -5.13 -41.98 4.25
CA ILE A 18 -6.40 -42.01 3.51
C ILE A 18 -6.68 -40.67 2.86
N VAL A 19 -6.46 -39.54 3.55
CA VAL A 19 -6.65 -38.19 3.00
C VAL A 19 -5.71 -37.94 1.83
N VAL A 20 -4.44 -38.30 1.92
CA VAL A 20 -3.45 -38.15 0.83
C VAL A 20 -3.83 -39.03 -0.37
N LEU A 21 -4.23 -40.26 -0.15
CA LEU A 21 -4.69 -41.17 -1.22
C LEU A 21 -5.97 -40.64 -1.88
N ALA A 22 -6.94 -40.20 -1.10
CA ALA A 22 -8.17 -39.61 -1.60
C ALA A 22 -7.87 -38.37 -2.44
N ASN A 23 -6.98 -37.49 -1.98
CA ASN A 23 -6.57 -36.30 -2.73
C ASN A 23 -5.90 -36.63 -4.07
N ALA A 24 -5.06 -37.67 -4.11
CA ALA A 24 -4.41 -38.15 -5.32
C ALA A 24 -5.42 -38.76 -6.31
N PHE A 25 -6.43 -39.50 -5.83
CA PHE A 25 -7.44 -40.16 -6.66
C PHE A 25 -8.52 -39.19 -7.18
N PHE A 26 -8.89 -38.17 -6.42
CA PHE A 26 -9.95 -37.23 -6.77
C PHE A 26 -9.43 -35.90 -7.36
N SER A 27 -8.31 -35.93 -8.06
CA SER A 27 -7.77 -34.78 -8.81
C SER A 27 -7.66 -33.49 -7.97
N ASN A 28 -7.14 -33.59 -6.76
CA ASN A 28 -6.91 -32.48 -5.83
C ASN A 28 -8.18 -31.80 -5.26
N ILE A 29 -9.37 -32.38 -5.41
CA ILE A 29 -10.63 -31.81 -4.89
C ILE A 29 -10.53 -31.51 -3.39
N VAL A 30 -9.86 -32.36 -2.61
CA VAL A 30 -9.68 -32.16 -1.15
C VAL A 30 -8.75 -30.98 -0.89
N ALA A 31 -7.68 -30.83 -1.68
CA ALA A 31 -6.76 -29.70 -1.54
C ALA A 31 -7.45 -28.36 -1.85
N ASP A 32 -8.29 -28.32 -2.89
CA ASP A 32 -9.04 -27.13 -3.26
C ASP A 32 -10.05 -26.72 -2.18
N HIS A 33 -10.77 -27.65 -1.61
CA HIS A 33 -11.71 -27.37 -0.50
C HIS A 33 -10.99 -26.94 0.78
N VAL A 34 -9.83 -27.54 1.09
CA VAL A 34 -9.02 -27.14 2.24
C VAL A 34 -8.44 -25.73 2.01
N SER A 35 -7.92 -25.42 0.82
CA SER A 35 -7.42 -24.08 0.53
C SER A 35 -8.51 -23.02 0.61
N GLN A 36 -9.71 -23.27 0.07
CA GLN A 36 -10.85 -22.39 0.21
C GLN A 36 -11.28 -22.16 1.66
N ALA A 37 -11.25 -23.22 2.48
CA ALA A 37 -11.54 -23.10 3.92
C ALA A 37 -10.46 -22.27 4.64
N PHE A 38 -9.19 -22.44 4.27
CA PHE A 38 -8.10 -21.61 4.82
C PHE A 38 -8.16 -20.16 4.38
N GLU A 39 -8.53 -19.88 3.13
CA GLU A 39 -8.78 -18.51 2.65
C GLU A 39 -9.91 -17.85 3.43
N TRP A 40 -11.03 -18.56 3.62
CA TRP A 40 -12.14 -18.07 4.41
C TRP A 40 -11.76 -17.80 5.88
N LEU A 41 -10.98 -18.69 6.52
CA LEU A 41 -10.48 -18.50 7.88
C LEU A 41 -9.51 -17.32 7.99
N THR A 42 -8.63 -17.12 7.00
CA THR A 42 -7.73 -15.96 6.96
C THR A 42 -8.49 -14.66 6.77
N ASP A 43 -9.49 -14.64 5.92
CA ASP A 43 -10.34 -13.46 5.71
C ASP A 43 -11.18 -13.14 6.95
N MET A 44 -11.72 -14.13 7.63
CA MET A 44 -12.45 -13.95 8.87
C MET A 44 -11.54 -13.44 9.99
N SER A 45 -10.33 -14.02 10.15
CA SER A 45 -9.35 -13.55 11.14
C SER A 45 -8.86 -12.13 10.85
N PHE A 46 -8.70 -11.79 9.57
CA PHE A 46 -8.36 -10.45 9.13
C PHE A 46 -9.48 -9.44 9.43
N SER A 47 -10.73 -9.80 9.16
CA SER A 47 -11.90 -8.97 9.48
C SER A 47 -12.02 -8.71 10.99
N VAL A 48 -11.79 -9.73 11.81
CA VAL A 48 -11.77 -9.59 13.28
C VAL A 48 -10.63 -8.67 13.72
N ARG A 49 -9.42 -8.82 13.15
CA ARG A 49 -8.27 -7.94 13.44
C ARG A 49 -8.55 -6.50 13.04
N LEU A 50 -9.18 -6.27 11.89
CA LEU A 50 -9.57 -4.94 11.44
C LEU A 50 -10.60 -4.29 12.37
N ILE A 51 -11.63 -5.06 12.78
CA ILE A 51 -12.63 -4.58 13.74
C ILE A 51 -11.96 -4.25 15.08
N THR A 52 -11.08 -5.12 15.57
CA THR A 52 -10.35 -4.91 16.82
C THR A 52 -9.42 -3.70 16.71
N ALA A 53 -8.66 -3.57 15.61
CA ALA A 53 -7.81 -2.40 15.34
C ALA A 53 -8.64 -1.11 15.27
N LYS A 54 -9.81 -1.16 14.62
CA LYS A 54 -10.75 -0.03 14.52
C LYS A 54 -11.31 0.34 15.90
N ILE A 55 -11.66 -0.64 16.73
CA ILE A 55 -12.13 -0.41 18.10
C ILE A 55 -11.00 0.17 18.95
N ILE A 56 -9.78 -0.41 18.89
CA ILE A 56 -8.62 0.07 19.64
C ILE A 56 -8.19 1.46 19.18
N SER A 57 -8.17 1.72 17.88
CA SER A 57 -7.87 3.06 17.34
C SER A 57 -8.96 4.06 17.73
N GLY A 58 -10.23 3.67 17.65
CA GLY A 58 -11.34 4.48 18.11
C GLY A 58 -11.28 4.80 19.60
N ILE A 59 -10.92 3.82 20.42
CA ILE A 59 -10.72 4.02 21.87
C ILE A 59 -9.48 4.91 22.12
N LYS A 60 -8.32 4.65 21.48
CA LYS A 60 -7.16 5.53 21.59
C LYS A 60 -7.48 6.95 21.11
N PHE A 61 -8.22 7.08 20.02
CA PHE A 61 -8.68 8.36 19.49
C PHE A 61 -9.59 9.12 20.48
N SER A 62 -10.50 8.42 21.16
CA SER A 62 -11.38 9.02 22.17
C SER A 62 -10.61 9.44 23.43
N PHE A 63 -9.57 8.70 23.79
CA PHE A 63 -8.72 9.01 24.97
C PHE A 63 -7.65 10.06 24.70
N SER A 64 -7.13 10.18 23.47
CA SER A 64 -6.07 11.15 23.15
C SER A 64 -6.61 12.52 22.72
N GLY A 65 -7.91 12.67 22.53
CA GLY A 65 -8.48 13.93 22.05
C GLY A 65 -8.01 14.34 20.65
N GLU A 66 -7.26 13.49 19.98
CA GLU A 66 -6.85 13.67 18.58
C GLU A 66 -7.96 13.20 17.64
N ILE A 67 -9.04 13.98 17.59
CA ILE A 67 -9.94 13.96 16.45
C ILE A 67 -9.09 14.14 15.20
N SER A 68 -9.35 13.37 14.15
CA SER A 68 -8.79 13.51 12.80
C SER A 68 -8.69 15.01 12.46
N LYS A 69 -7.50 15.57 12.70
CA LYS A 69 -7.30 17.01 12.50
C LYS A 69 -7.35 17.26 11.01
N PRO A 70 -8.26 18.11 10.54
CA PRO A 70 -8.23 18.51 9.16
C PRO A 70 -6.90 19.22 8.90
N VAL A 71 -6.26 18.87 7.80
CA VAL A 71 -5.08 19.57 7.31
C VAL A 71 -5.59 20.73 6.46
N TYR A 72 -5.21 21.94 6.81
CA TYR A 72 -5.61 23.15 6.08
C TYR A 72 -4.44 23.66 5.24
N ILE A 73 -4.77 24.05 4.02
CA ILE A 73 -3.90 24.85 3.15
C ILE A 73 -4.72 26.06 2.71
N ASP A 74 -4.15 27.25 2.88
CA ASP A 74 -4.79 28.52 2.57
C ASP A 74 -6.22 28.68 3.13
N GLY A 75 -6.44 28.13 4.35
CA GLY A 75 -7.73 28.20 5.03
C GLY A 75 -8.77 27.17 4.58
N ASN A 76 -8.50 26.38 3.55
CA ASN A 76 -9.38 25.30 3.08
C ASN A 76 -8.94 23.96 3.63
N ILE A 77 -9.90 23.04 3.86
CA ILE A 77 -9.61 21.67 4.29
C ILE A 77 -8.92 20.96 3.11
N PHE A 78 -7.65 20.66 3.29
CA PHE A 78 -6.85 19.97 2.29
C PHE A 78 -6.98 18.45 2.36
N GLY A 79 -7.06 17.89 3.55
CA GLY A 79 -7.15 16.45 3.74
C GLY A 79 -7.46 16.05 5.17
N LYS A 80 -7.51 14.75 5.40
CA LYS A 80 -7.76 14.15 6.72
C LYS A 80 -6.55 13.35 7.16
N TYR A 81 -6.09 13.58 8.36
CA TYR A 81 -5.03 12.80 9.00
C TYR A 81 -5.60 11.44 9.46
N SER A 82 -5.01 10.35 9.03
CA SER A 82 -5.54 8.99 9.21
C SER A 82 -4.47 8.02 9.66
N PRO A 83 -4.69 7.23 10.73
CA PRO A 83 -3.73 6.24 11.16
C PRO A 83 -3.61 5.09 10.16
N VAL A 84 -2.39 4.61 9.94
CA VAL A 84 -2.11 3.38 9.21
C VAL A 84 -2.37 2.19 10.12
N LEU A 85 -3.21 1.26 9.66
CA LEU A 85 -3.63 0.07 10.41
C LEU A 85 -2.69 -1.11 10.18
N GLY A 86 -1.92 -1.09 9.09
CA GLY A 86 -0.99 -2.15 8.70
C GLY A 86 -0.87 -2.28 7.18
N THR A 87 -0.37 -3.44 6.76
CA THR A 87 -0.25 -3.80 5.34
C THR A 87 -0.92 -5.14 5.07
N ARG A 88 -1.46 -5.30 3.88
CA ARG A 88 -1.95 -6.58 3.37
C ARG A 88 -1.60 -6.70 1.89
N GLU A 89 -0.94 -7.83 1.51
CA GLU A 89 -0.41 -7.98 0.15
C GLU A 89 0.52 -6.80 -0.18
N SER A 90 0.26 -6.11 -1.28
CA SER A 90 0.98 -4.90 -1.67
C SER A 90 0.34 -3.61 -1.17
N TYR A 91 -0.79 -3.67 -0.45
CA TYR A 91 -1.52 -2.48 0.00
C TYR A 91 -1.14 -2.02 1.39
N ILE A 92 -1.14 -0.70 1.59
CA ILE A 92 -1.15 -0.06 2.91
C ILE A 92 -2.62 0.17 3.29
N LEU A 93 -2.98 -0.18 4.51
CA LEU A 93 -4.32 -0.02 5.06
C LEU A 93 -4.34 1.17 6.00
N ALA A 94 -5.20 2.15 5.74
CA ALA A 94 -5.39 3.30 6.61
C ALA A 94 -6.85 3.43 7.04
N ALA A 95 -7.09 3.87 8.26
CA ALA A 95 -8.44 4.19 8.70
C ALA A 95 -8.93 5.44 7.97
N GLY A 96 -10.15 5.43 7.47
CA GLY A 96 -10.73 6.61 6.82
C GLY A 96 -11.87 6.25 5.90
N ASP A 97 -12.60 7.29 5.55
CA ASP A 97 -13.69 7.19 4.59
C ASP A 97 -13.41 8.20 3.47
N THR A 98 -12.76 7.71 2.43
CA THR A 98 -12.44 8.49 1.23
C THR A 98 -12.63 7.64 -0.02
N ASN A 99 -12.83 8.30 -1.15
CA ASN A 99 -13.15 7.63 -2.41
C ASN A 99 -11.92 7.01 -3.08
N LYS A 100 -12.17 6.08 -4.01
CA LYS A 100 -11.15 5.61 -4.95
C LYS A 100 -10.55 6.79 -5.71
N GLY A 101 -9.24 6.77 -5.94
CA GLY A 101 -8.49 7.85 -6.58
C GLY A 101 -7.98 8.93 -5.62
N SER A 102 -8.37 8.89 -4.34
CA SER A 102 -7.81 9.77 -3.31
C SER A 102 -6.32 9.52 -3.13
N VAL A 103 -5.56 10.59 -2.89
CA VAL A 103 -4.11 10.52 -2.69
C VAL A 103 -3.78 10.38 -1.21
N ALA A 104 -2.82 9.53 -0.90
CA ALA A 104 -2.25 9.39 0.44
C ALA A 104 -0.85 10.01 0.48
N LEU A 105 -0.61 10.89 1.44
CA LEU A 105 0.67 11.54 1.68
C LEU A 105 1.24 11.12 3.04
N ASP A 106 2.56 11.02 3.11
CA ASP A 106 3.30 10.85 4.37
C ASP A 106 3.57 12.22 4.99
N PRO A 107 3.00 12.54 6.16
CA PRO A 107 3.20 13.83 6.80
C PRO A 107 4.64 14.04 7.31
N ASP A 108 5.34 12.96 7.68
CA ASP A 108 6.68 13.02 8.27
C ASP A 108 7.75 13.13 7.17
N ALA A 109 7.67 12.26 6.15
CA ALA A 109 8.60 12.27 5.02
C ALA A 109 8.28 13.34 3.98
N LYS A 110 7.12 14.01 4.06
CA LYS A 110 6.62 14.98 3.08
C LYS A 110 6.66 14.42 1.65
N SER A 111 6.13 13.22 1.48
CA SER A 111 6.16 12.49 0.22
C SER A 111 4.82 11.85 -0.10
N VAL A 112 4.64 11.48 -1.37
CA VAL A 112 3.48 10.70 -1.80
C VAL A 112 3.67 9.25 -1.34
N VAL A 113 2.64 8.68 -0.70
CA VAL A 113 2.57 7.26 -0.31
C VAL A 113 1.96 6.43 -1.44
N GLY A 114 0.85 6.89 -2.01
CA GLY A 114 0.12 6.15 -3.03
C GLY A 114 -1.27 6.68 -3.30
N ILE A 115 -2.08 5.86 -3.95
CA ILE A 115 -3.47 6.16 -4.32
C ILE A 115 -4.41 5.14 -3.70
N VAL A 116 -5.55 5.60 -3.19
CA VAL A 116 -6.62 4.74 -2.67
C VAL A 116 -7.29 4.01 -3.83
N GLU A 117 -7.21 2.70 -3.87
CA GLU A 117 -7.88 1.88 -4.89
C GLU A 117 -9.29 1.48 -4.50
N LYS A 118 -9.51 1.25 -3.22
CA LYS A 118 -10.83 0.91 -2.70
C LYS A 118 -10.97 1.35 -1.25
N ASN A 119 -12.20 1.55 -0.83
CA ASN A 119 -12.58 1.73 0.57
C ASN A 119 -13.56 0.62 0.96
N THR A 120 -13.30 -0.04 2.06
CA THR A 120 -14.17 -1.10 2.58
C THR A 120 -14.35 -0.92 4.07
N ALA A 121 -15.58 -0.68 4.50
CA ALA A 121 -15.96 -0.51 5.91
C ALA A 121 -15.12 0.55 6.66
N GLY A 122 -14.78 1.67 6.00
CA GLY A 122 -13.99 2.75 6.59
C GLY A 122 -12.49 2.41 6.69
N VAL A 123 -12.02 1.49 5.85
CA VAL A 123 -10.60 1.20 5.65
C VAL A 123 -10.25 1.49 4.20
N CYS A 124 -9.32 2.42 4.00
CA CYS A 124 -8.76 2.77 2.71
C CYS A 124 -7.63 1.80 2.36
N TRP A 125 -7.70 1.20 1.19
CA TRP A 125 -6.67 0.35 0.62
C TRP A 125 -5.84 1.19 -0.33
N ILE A 126 -4.65 1.54 0.09
CA ILE A 126 -3.75 2.43 -0.63
C ILE A 126 -2.76 1.57 -1.40
N ARG A 127 -2.76 1.68 -2.75
CA ARG A 127 -1.69 1.13 -3.58
C ARG A 127 -0.50 2.07 -3.48
N PRO A 128 0.63 1.61 -2.92
CA PRO A 128 1.79 2.47 -2.78
C PRO A 128 2.49 2.71 -4.12
N ILE A 129 3.16 3.85 -4.25
CA ILE A 129 3.90 4.20 -5.48
C ILE A 129 5.06 3.25 -5.80
N TYR A 130 5.55 2.48 -4.81
CA TYR A 130 6.59 1.48 -4.98
C TYR A 130 6.05 0.07 -5.32
N ASP A 131 4.74 -0.12 -5.41
CA ASP A 131 4.16 -1.36 -5.93
C ASP A 131 4.65 -1.57 -7.38
N SER A 132 5.13 -2.78 -7.69
CA SER A 132 5.77 -3.08 -8.98
C SER A 132 4.85 -2.86 -10.20
N SER A 133 3.54 -2.84 -9.97
CA SER A 133 2.53 -2.56 -10.99
C SER A 133 2.13 -1.08 -11.08
N PHE A 134 2.64 -0.24 -10.17
CA PHE A 134 2.33 1.19 -10.17
C PHE A 134 3.16 1.92 -11.21
N VAL A 135 2.49 2.67 -12.07
CA VAL A 135 3.14 3.50 -13.10
C VAL A 135 2.60 4.91 -12.98
N MET A 136 3.49 5.89 -12.96
CA MET A 136 3.09 7.30 -12.94
C MET A 136 4.07 8.18 -13.72
N ARG A 137 3.58 9.29 -14.25
CA ARG A 137 4.43 10.36 -14.82
C ARG A 137 5.10 11.15 -13.72
N VAL A 138 6.33 11.54 -13.97
CA VAL A 138 7.18 12.30 -13.06
C VAL A 138 7.96 13.36 -13.81
N PHE A 139 8.41 14.39 -13.10
CA PHE A 139 9.45 15.31 -13.54
C PHE A 139 10.77 14.98 -12.86
N VAL A 140 11.86 15.09 -13.61
CA VAL A 140 13.21 15.03 -13.08
C VAL A 140 13.83 16.40 -13.20
N GLU A 141 14.26 16.94 -12.09
CA GLU A 141 14.94 18.24 -12.01
C GLU A 141 16.42 18.02 -11.73
N LYS A 142 17.28 18.51 -12.61
CA LYS A 142 18.74 18.48 -12.44
C LYS A 142 19.32 19.78 -12.99
N ASP A 143 19.95 20.55 -12.12
CA ASP A 143 20.47 21.88 -12.43
C ASP A 143 19.33 22.77 -13.02
N ASP A 144 19.49 23.26 -14.25
CA ASP A 144 18.46 24.04 -14.97
C ASP A 144 17.59 23.18 -15.92
N LEU A 145 17.75 21.85 -15.88
CA LEU A 145 17.04 20.91 -16.74
C LEU A 145 15.83 20.32 -16.02
N VAL A 146 14.67 20.36 -16.66
CA VAL A 146 13.46 19.65 -16.23
C VAL A 146 13.03 18.71 -17.35
N VAL A 147 12.94 17.43 -17.06
CA VAL A 147 12.63 16.38 -18.03
C VAL A 147 11.45 15.54 -17.54
N GLU A 148 10.56 15.18 -18.45
CA GLU A 148 9.48 14.24 -18.15
C GLU A 148 9.95 12.78 -18.25
N GLY A 149 9.35 11.94 -17.42
CA GLY A 149 9.60 10.50 -17.45
C GLY A 149 8.45 9.69 -16.85
N GLU A 150 8.58 8.40 -16.95
CA GLU A 150 7.68 7.44 -16.32
C GLU A 150 8.39 6.66 -15.22
N LEU A 151 7.80 6.64 -14.04
CA LEU A 151 8.27 5.89 -12.89
C LEU A 151 7.48 4.59 -12.76
N PHE A 152 8.21 3.47 -12.67
CA PHE A 152 7.68 2.13 -12.52
C PHE A 152 8.06 1.57 -11.14
N GLY A 153 7.08 1.24 -10.33
CA GLY A 153 7.28 0.61 -9.02
C GLY A 153 8.14 1.41 -8.05
N GLY A 154 8.19 2.74 -8.21
CA GLY A 154 8.97 3.64 -7.34
C GLY A 154 10.50 3.55 -7.47
N GLU A 155 11.03 2.63 -8.27
CA GLU A 155 12.48 2.37 -8.37
C GLU A 155 13.06 2.58 -9.77
N ARG A 156 12.29 2.33 -10.82
CA ARG A 156 12.75 2.39 -12.22
C ARG A 156 12.14 3.56 -12.93
N LEU A 157 12.98 4.40 -13.47
CA LEU A 157 12.55 5.59 -14.20
C LEU A 157 12.97 5.47 -15.67
N ARG A 158 12.04 5.69 -16.56
CA ARG A 158 12.26 5.78 -18.00
C ARG A 158 12.17 7.24 -18.43
N ILE A 159 13.23 7.75 -19.03
CA ILE A 159 13.28 9.07 -19.65
C ILE A 159 13.24 8.85 -21.17
N TYR A 160 12.50 9.67 -21.87
CA TYR A 160 12.35 9.58 -23.33
C TYR A 160 13.37 10.43 -24.06
N GLU A 161 13.95 11.41 -23.39
CA GLU A 161 14.98 12.27 -23.93
C GLU A 161 16.37 11.70 -23.73
N THR A 162 17.29 12.01 -24.66
CA THR A 162 18.69 11.55 -24.58
C THR A 162 19.51 12.52 -23.73
N VAL A 163 19.21 12.54 -22.42
CA VAL A 163 19.90 13.40 -21.45
C VAL A 163 20.32 12.60 -20.22
N ASP A 164 21.43 12.97 -19.60
CA ASP A 164 21.85 12.36 -18.34
C ASP A 164 21.20 13.09 -17.16
N VAL A 165 20.28 12.37 -16.49
CA VAL A 165 19.57 12.87 -15.29
C VAL A 165 20.11 12.27 -13.99
N THR A 166 21.28 11.60 -14.02
CA THR A 166 21.91 11.04 -12.81
C THR A 166 22.19 12.14 -11.79
N GLY A 167 21.75 11.94 -10.56
CA GLY A 167 21.83 12.95 -9.50
C GLY A 167 20.64 13.91 -9.43
N GLY A 168 19.73 13.86 -10.41
CA GLY A 168 18.52 14.68 -10.42
C GLY A 168 17.50 14.25 -9.35
N GLU A 169 16.67 15.18 -8.94
CA GLU A 169 15.55 14.97 -8.03
C GLU A 169 14.28 14.67 -8.82
N VAL A 170 13.47 13.72 -8.33
CA VAL A 170 12.27 13.24 -9.00
C VAL A 170 11.03 13.70 -8.25
N TYR A 171 10.09 14.30 -8.98
CA TYR A 171 8.85 14.85 -8.46
C TYR A 171 7.65 14.30 -9.22
N VAL A 172 6.50 14.24 -8.56
CA VAL A 172 5.23 13.92 -9.24
C VAL A 172 4.93 14.93 -10.35
N SER A 173 4.36 14.46 -11.46
CA SER A 173 3.93 15.35 -12.55
C SER A 173 2.62 16.07 -12.23
N ASP A 174 2.26 17.05 -13.07
CA ASP A 174 0.98 17.75 -12.95
C ASP A 174 -0.22 16.84 -13.26
N ASP A 175 -0.02 15.77 -14.04
CA ASP A 175 -1.04 14.75 -14.33
C ASP A 175 -1.37 13.86 -13.12
N PHE A 176 -0.49 13.85 -12.10
CA PHE A 176 -0.79 13.14 -10.86
C PHE A 176 -1.89 13.89 -10.09
N PRO A 177 -2.86 13.21 -9.48
CA PRO A 177 -3.91 13.87 -8.73
C PRO A 177 -3.34 14.86 -7.72
N TYR A 178 -3.71 16.12 -7.81
CA TYR A 178 -3.15 17.25 -7.04
C TYR A 178 -1.66 17.51 -7.28
N GLY A 179 -1.06 17.04 -8.38
CA GLY A 179 0.40 17.09 -8.59
C GLY A 179 1.02 18.44 -8.39
N THR A 180 0.50 19.49 -9.04
CA THR A 180 0.96 20.88 -8.88
C THR A 180 0.87 21.33 -7.41
N LEU A 181 -0.26 21.09 -6.75
CA LEU A 181 -0.45 21.48 -5.35
C LEU A 181 0.49 20.74 -4.41
N ILE A 182 0.62 19.43 -4.58
CA ILE A 182 1.49 18.57 -3.78
C ILE A 182 2.96 19.03 -3.89
N ARG A 183 3.42 19.38 -5.09
CA ARG A 183 4.76 19.95 -5.29
C ARG A 183 4.93 21.29 -4.59
N ASN A 184 4.00 22.20 -4.78
CA ASN A 184 4.05 23.56 -4.20
C ASN A 184 4.11 23.55 -2.68
N ILE A 185 3.48 22.58 -2.03
CA ILE A 185 3.52 22.41 -0.56
C ILE A 185 4.68 21.52 -0.07
N GLY A 186 5.56 21.10 -0.98
CA GLY A 186 6.77 20.35 -0.66
C GLY A 186 6.56 18.84 -0.42
N TYR A 187 5.44 18.27 -0.82
CA TYR A 187 5.14 16.82 -0.71
C TYR A 187 5.38 16.04 -2.02
N GLY A 188 5.75 16.73 -3.10
CA GLY A 188 5.83 16.14 -4.43
C GLY A 188 7.10 15.31 -4.70
N LYS A 189 8.10 15.34 -3.83
CA LYS A 189 9.36 14.64 -4.04
C LYS A 189 9.18 13.13 -3.87
N VAL A 190 9.61 12.36 -4.88
CA VAL A 190 9.50 10.90 -4.92
C VAL A 190 10.84 10.23 -4.58
N GLY A 191 11.95 10.82 -5.06
CA GLY A 191 13.27 10.26 -4.85
C GLY A 191 14.38 11.04 -5.56
N LYS A 192 15.54 10.38 -5.69
CA LYS A 192 16.70 10.89 -6.40
C LYS A 192 17.24 9.83 -7.34
N VAL A 193 17.64 10.23 -8.54
CA VAL A 193 18.29 9.34 -9.51
C VAL A 193 19.71 9.03 -9.06
N VAL A 194 20.03 7.73 -8.92
CA VAL A 194 21.34 7.29 -8.40
C VAL A 194 22.22 6.56 -9.42
N GLY A 195 21.65 6.14 -10.54
CA GLY A 195 22.40 5.44 -11.57
C GLY A 195 21.51 4.96 -12.71
N VAL A 196 22.10 4.16 -13.61
CA VAL A 196 21.42 3.59 -14.79
C VAL A 196 21.65 2.09 -14.80
N GLU A 197 20.61 1.32 -15.06
CA GLU A 197 20.68 -0.14 -15.26
C GLU A 197 19.66 -0.56 -16.33
N ASN A 198 20.11 -1.36 -17.31
CA ASN A 198 19.25 -1.92 -18.38
C ASN A 198 18.35 -0.88 -19.06
N SER A 199 18.89 0.29 -19.38
CA SER A 199 18.17 1.41 -20.02
C SER A 199 17.12 2.11 -19.12
N TYR A 200 17.10 1.82 -17.83
CA TYR A 200 16.32 2.55 -16.83
C TYR A 200 17.24 3.30 -15.89
N TYR A 201 16.82 4.48 -15.48
CA TYR A 201 17.42 5.17 -14.35
C TYR A 201 16.88 4.55 -13.05
N LEU A 202 17.78 4.34 -12.08
CA LEU A 202 17.43 3.82 -10.77
C LEU A 202 17.19 4.97 -9.82
N LEU A 203 16.07 4.90 -9.09
CA LEU A 203 15.76 5.82 -8.01
C LEU A 203 16.18 5.24 -6.66
N LYS A 204 16.76 6.09 -5.83
CA LYS A 204 16.82 5.87 -4.40
C LYS A 204 15.70 6.66 -3.75
N GLY A 205 14.57 6.00 -3.52
CA GLY A 205 13.50 6.48 -2.66
C GLY A 205 13.77 6.01 -1.23
N THR A 206 13.41 6.80 -0.24
CA THR A 206 13.32 6.36 1.16
C THR A 206 11.86 6.00 1.43
N PHE A 207 11.41 4.84 0.94
CA PHE A 207 10.09 4.38 1.28
C PHE A 207 10.11 3.73 2.67
N LYS A 208 9.33 4.29 3.54
CA LYS A 208 9.01 3.72 4.85
C LYS A 208 7.50 3.74 5.00
N ILE A 209 6.92 2.66 5.50
CA ILE A 209 5.49 2.66 5.81
C ILE A 209 5.26 3.66 6.93
N PRO A 210 4.50 4.74 6.69
CA PRO A 210 4.26 5.76 7.70
C PRO A 210 3.31 5.22 8.79
N SER A 211 3.36 5.81 9.98
CA SER A 211 2.38 5.50 11.03
C SER A 211 1.01 6.16 10.77
N HIS A 212 1.02 7.24 10.01
CA HIS A 212 -0.16 8.02 9.63
C HIS A 212 -0.03 8.50 8.19
N VAL A 213 -1.17 8.75 7.56
CA VAL A 213 -1.24 9.36 6.23
C VAL A 213 -2.21 10.53 6.24
N ILE A 214 -1.97 11.49 5.34
CA ILE A 214 -2.95 12.52 5.00
C ILE A 214 -3.70 12.01 3.77
N LEU A 215 -5.00 11.78 3.90
CA LEU A 215 -5.87 11.38 2.79
C LEU A 215 -6.48 12.62 2.16
N LEU A 216 -6.11 12.89 0.91
CA LEU A 216 -6.71 13.93 0.09
C LEU A 216 -7.93 13.34 -0.61
N PRO A 217 -9.08 14.01 -0.58
CA PRO A 217 -10.27 13.52 -1.27
C PRO A 217 -10.03 13.48 -2.78
N ASN A 218 -10.65 12.53 -3.48
CA ASN A 218 -10.67 12.60 -4.93
C ASN A 218 -11.48 13.82 -5.36
N LEU A 219 -10.92 14.63 -6.26
CA LEU A 219 -11.69 15.71 -6.88
C LEU A 219 -12.81 15.09 -7.72
N PRO A 220 -14.06 15.56 -7.62
CA PRO A 220 -15.08 15.13 -8.57
C PRO A 220 -14.58 15.45 -9.98
N GLU A 221 -14.64 14.47 -10.87
CA GLU A 221 -14.43 14.72 -12.30
C GLU A 221 -15.50 15.74 -12.74
N ASN A 222 -15.06 16.91 -13.20
CA ASN A 222 -15.91 17.95 -13.77
C ASN A 222 -16.36 17.55 -15.18
#